data_c7f0db2115836c75e8b3ea1a97ab73a7
#
_entry.id   c7f0db2115836c75e8b3ea1a97ab73a7
#
_cell.length_a   1.000
_cell.length_b   1.000
_cell.length_c   1.000
_cell.angle_alpha   90.00
_cell.angle_beta   90.00
_cell.angle_gamma   90.00
#
_symmetry.space_group_name_H-M   'P 1'
#
loop_
_entity.id
_entity.type
_entity.pdbx_description
1 polymer ?
#
loop_
_entity_poly.entity_id
_entity_poly.type
_entity_poly.pdbx_seq_one_letter_code
_entity_poly.pdbx_strand_id
1 'polypeptide(L)'
;MPRPLVRIGAGVSPPPREDPAAALNQVLSEVIDAILDVRQAYRRVPETQPLHAELDQLFTDLRTWARLLADQDQALGVSPLASISSAAGRTPPTPWHGAATSEEIRRIVGEHLDRLGLHLTAALAEQQDDSVRAALTEVGRGILAHRQALTDP
;
A
#
# COMPACT_ATOMS: atom_id res chain seq x y z
N MET A 1 37.34 -36.75 -38.64
CA MET A 1 36.08 -36.03 -38.62
C MET A 1 35.88 -35.42 -37.22
N PRO A 2 36.11 -34.14 -37.03
CA PRO A 2 35.82 -33.53 -35.74
C PRO A 2 34.31 -33.31 -35.60
N ARG A 3 33.74 -33.72 -34.47
CA ARG A 3 32.35 -33.45 -34.09
C ARG A 3 32.17 -31.97 -33.74
N PRO A 4 31.11 -31.28 -34.19
CA PRO A 4 30.84 -29.94 -33.77
C PRO A 4 30.42 -29.93 -32.32
N LEU A 5 31.08 -29.09 -31.52
CA LEU A 5 30.68 -28.75 -30.15
C LEU A 5 29.35 -27.96 -30.22
N VAL A 6 28.28 -28.62 -29.78
CA VAL A 6 27.00 -27.92 -29.54
C VAL A 6 27.18 -26.99 -28.35
N ARG A 7 27.27 -25.71 -28.61
CA ARG A 7 27.15 -24.66 -27.57
C ARG A 7 25.72 -24.69 -27.07
N ILE A 8 25.52 -25.28 -25.93
CA ILE A 8 24.30 -25.07 -25.12
C ILE A 8 24.46 -23.74 -24.43
N GLY A 9 24.13 -22.66 -25.12
CA GLY A 9 23.92 -21.36 -24.56
C GLY A 9 22.51 -21.27 -24.03
N ALA A 10 22.22 -21.87 -22.89
CA ALA A 10 21.02 -21.58 -22.14
C ALA A 10 21.22 -20.18 -21.51
N GLY A 11 20.94 -19.15 -22.27
CA GLY A 11 20.73 -17.82 -21.74
C GLY A 11 19.47 -17.86 -20.90
N VAL A 12 19.64 -18.09 -19.58
CA VAL A 12 18.58 -17.80 -18.62
C VAL A 12 18.42 -16.29 -18.64
N SER A 13 17.38 -15.80 -19.32
CA SER A 13 17.02 -14.39 -19.25
C SER A 13 16.72 -14.08 -17.79
N PRO A 14 17.30 -13.01 -17.22
CA PRO A 14 16.93 -12.59 -15.87
C PRO A 14 15.41 -12.38 -15.82
N PRO A 15 14.74 -12.68 -14.69
CA PRO A 15 13.32 -12.43 -14.56
C PRO A 15 13.05 -10.96 -14.92
N PRO A 16 11.92 -10.66 -15.61
CA PRO A 16 11.59 -9.29 -15.94
C PRO A 16 11.61 -8.47 -14.65
N ARG A 17 12.39 -7.40 -14.63
CA ARG A 17 12.37 -6.43 -13.53
C ARG A 17 10.95 -5.89 -13.48
N GLU A 18 10.33 -5.94 -12.30
CA GLU A 18 9.04 -5.30 -12.12
C GLU A 18 9.17 -3.82 -12.52
N ASP A 19 8.22 -3.35 -13.32
CA ASP A 19 8.18 -1.95 -13.73
C ASP A 19 8.03 -1.10 -12.46
N PRO A 20 8.94 -0.14 -12.18
CA PRO A 20 8.83 0.75 -11.03
C PRO A 20 7.50 1.47 -10.92
N ALA A 21 6.89 1.81 -12.06
CA ALA A 21 5.56 2.40 -12.11
C ALA A 21 4.47 1.39 -11.67
N ALA A 22 4.61 0.12 -12.00
CA ALA A 22 3.68 -0.91 -11.55
C ALA A 22 3.75 -1.11 -10.04
N ALA A 23 4.94 -1.10 -9.44
CA ALA A 23 5.12 -1.18 -8.00
C ALA A 23 4.51 0.03 -7.26
N LEU A 24 4.69 1.24 -7.78
CA LEU A 24 4.09 2.46 -7.24
C LEU A 24 2.56 2.41 -7.33
N ASN A 25 2.01 1.99 -8.47
CA ASN A 25 0.58 1.81 -8.67
C ASN A 25 -0.02 0.78 -7.70
N GLN A 26 0.71 -0.28 -7.40
CA GLN A 26 0.29 -1.28 -6.44
C GLN A 26 0.15 -0.67 -5.04
N VAL A 27 1.15 0.09 -4.59
CA VAL A 27 1.10 0.79 -3.29
C VAL A 27 -0.05 1.80 -3.26
N LEU A 28 -0.24 2.60 -4.32
CA LEU A 28 -1.36 3.55 -4.40
C LEU A 28 -2.71 2.84 -4.29
N SER A 29 -2.90 1.73 -4.99
CA SER A 29 -4.12 0.94 -4.92
C SER A 29 -4.42 0.45 -3.51
N GLU A 30 -3.40 0.00 -2.78
CA GLU A 30 -3.55 -0.47 -1.41
C GLU A 30 -3.82 0.66 -0.42
N VAL A 31 -3.24 1.85 -0.64
CA VAL A 31 -3.59 3.05 0.14
C VAL A 31 -5.07 3.41 -0.06
N ILE A 32 -5.58 3.31 -1.29
CA ILE A 32 -6.99 3.56 -1.59
C ILE A 32 -7.89 2.52 -0.89
N ASP A 33 -7.52 1.25 -0.92
CA ASP A 33 -8.23 0.20 -0.19
C ASP A 33 -8.25 0.48 1.32
N ALA A 34 -7.12 0.89 1.88
CA ALA A 34 -7.01 1.27 3.29
C ALA A 34 -7.89 2.47 3.65
N ILE A 35 -8.04 3.46 2.77
CA ILE A 35 -8.97 4.60 2.97
C ILE A 35 -10.40 4.10 3.17
N LEU A 36 -10.86 3.16 2.35
CA LEU A 36 -12.21 2.61 2.43
C LEU A 36 -12.40 1.83 3.72
N ASP A 37 -11.44 1.02 4.10
CA ASP A 37 -11.49 0.20 5.30
C ASP A 37 -11.47 1.04 6.58
N VAL A 38 -10.57 2.02 6.66
CA VAL A 38 -10.47 2.95 7.81
C VAL A 38 -11.74 3.78 7.93
N ARG A 39 -12.34 4.20 6.82
CA ARG A 39 -13.63 4.91 6.84
C ARG A 39 -14.75 4.04 7.41
N GLN A 40 -14.78 2.74 7.10
CA GLN A 40 -15.73 1.81 7.66
C GLN A 40 -15.49 1.58 9.16
N ALA A 41 -14.23 1.44 9.56
CA ALA A 41 -13.83 1.32 10.95
C ALA A 41 -14.25 2.55 11.76
N TYR A 42 -13.93 3.74 11.27
CA TYR A 42 -14.28 5.02 11.88
C TYR A 42 -15.77 5.15 12.21
N ARG A 43 -16.63 4.72 11.31
CA ARG A 43 -18.10 4.77 11.52
C ARG A 43 -18.62 3.82 12.60
N ARG A 44 -17.80 2.84 13.00
CA ARG A 44 -18.17 1.84 14.02
C ARG A 44 -17.68 2.20 15.42
N VAL A 45 -16.76 3.15 15.52
CA VAL A 45 -16.19 3.58 16.79
C VAL A 45 -16.93 4.81 17.30
N PRO A 46 -17.45 4.80 18.55
CA PRO A 46 -18.05 5.97 19.14
C PRO A 46 -17.08 7.16 19.24
N GLU A 47 -17.57 8.37 19.00
CA GLU A 47 -16.78 9.60 19.06
C GLU A 47 -16.11 9.84 20.42
N THR A 48 -16.66 9.25 21.47
CA THR A 48 -16.12 9.35 22.84
C THR A 48 -14.88 8.50 23.09
N GLN A 49 -14.55 7.60 22.17
CA GLN A 49 -13.40 6.72 22.32
C GLN A 49 -12.15 7.30 21.65
N PRO A 50 -10.96 7.19 22.28
CA PRO A 50 -9.70 7.67 21.69
C PRO A 50 -9.43 7.10 20.29
N LEU A 51 -9.80 5.86 20.03
CA LEU A 51 -9.64 5.21 18.73
C LEU A 51 -10.36 5.97 17.59
N HIS A 52 -11.47 6.66 17.89
CA HIS A 52 -12.17 7.47 16.89
C HIS A 52 -11.27 8.58 16.32
N ALA A 53 -10.59 9.32 17.18
CA ALA A 53 -9.65 10.37 16.78
C ALA A 53 -8.42 9.80 16.07
N GLU A 54 -7.91 8.64 16.49
CA GLU A 54 -6.79 7.96 15.84
C GLU A 54 -7.16 7.54 14.40
N LEU A 55 -8.36 6.99 14.20
CA LEU A 55 -8.85 6.60 12.88
C LEU A 55 -9.12 7.81 11.97
N ASP A 56 -9.60 8.92 12.53
CA ASP A 56 -9.80 10.17 11.79
C ASP A 56 -8.47 10.72 11.27
N GLN A 57 -7.45 10.73 12.12
CA GLN A 57 -6.11 11.15 11.73
C GLN A 57 -5.52 10.23 10.66
N LEU A 58 -5.62 8.91 10.86
CA LEU A 58 -5.16 7.94 9.88
C LEU A 58 -5.88 8.11 8.53
N PHE A 59 -7.19 8.32 8.55
CA PHE A 59 -7.97 8.57 7.33
C PHE A 59 -7.48 9.82 6.59
N THR A 60 -7.20 10.88 7.32
CA THR A 60 -6.68 12.15 6.76
C THR A 60 -5.30 11.94 6.13
N ASP A 61 -4.41 11.23 6.82
CA ASP A 61 -3.05 10.96 6.34
C ASP A 61 -3.06 10.03 5.12
N LEU A 62 -3.87 8.99 5.13
CA LEU A 62 -4.03 8.09 3.97
C LEU A 62 -4.48 8.85 2.72
N ARG A 63 -5.40 9.79 2.85
CA ARG A 63 -5.83 10.64 1.73
C ARG A 63 -4.71 11.54 1.22
N THR A 64 -3.91 12.08 2.11
CA THR A 64 -2.73 12.90 1.77
C THR A 64 -1.70 12.05 1.04
N TRP A 65 -1.42 10.85 1.53
CA TRP A 65 -0.49 9.92 0.87
C TRP A 65 -0.99 9.43 -0.47
N ALA A 66 -2.29 9.17 -0.62
CA ALA A 66 -2.86 8.82 -1.92
C ALA A 66 -2.62 9.91 -2.98
N ARG A 67 -2.76 11.18 -2.60
CA ARG A 67 -2.46 12.32 -3.49
C ARG A 67 -0.98 12.37 -3.83
N LEU A 68 -0.11 12.26 -2.83
CA LEU A 68 1.33 12.27 -3.00
C LEU A 68 1.78 11.18 -3.98
N LEU A 69 1.29 9.96 -3.83
CA LEU A 69 1.61 8.84 -4.70
C LEU A 69 1.01 9.00 -6.10
N ALA A 70 -0.20 9.53 -6.22
CA ALA A 70 -0.83 9.82 -7.51
C ALA A 70 -0.05 10.88 -8.29
N ASP A 71 0.48 11.90 -7.62
CA ASP A 71 1.34 12.91 -8.25
C ASP A 71 2.64 12.30 -8.78
N GLN A 72 3.22 11.32 -8.08
CA GLN A 72 4.39 10.57 -8.55
C GLN A 72 4.06 9.69 -9.76
N ASP A 73 2.93 8.99 -9.76
CA ASP A 73 2.45 8.22 -10.91
C ASP A 73 2.30 9.10 -12.14
N GLN A 74 1.70 10.27 -11.98
CA GLN A 74 1.51 11.23 -13.07
C GLN A 74 2.86 11.73 -13.60
N ALA A 75 3.82 12.00 -12.73
CA ALA A 75 5.19 12.40 -13.12
C ALA A 75 5.92 11.30 -13.91
N LEU A 76 5.61 10.03 -13.65
CA LEU A 76 6.11 8.87 -14.40
C LEU A 76 5.31 8.58 -15.69
N GLY A 77 4.29 9.38 -16.01
CA GLY A 77 3.45 9.20 -17.19
C GLY A 77 2.38 8.11 -17.02
N VAL A 78 2.09 7.69 -15.80
CA VAL A 78 1.06 6.69 -15.50
C VAL A 78 -0.24 7.39 -15.08
N SER A 79 -1.37 6.84 -15.51
CA SER A 79 -2.66 7.38 -15.10
C SER A 79 -3.09 6.87 -13.72
N PRO A 80 -3.27 7.73 -12.71
CA PRO A 80 -3.77 7.33 -11.40
C PRO A 80 -5.18 6.71 -11.45
N LEU A 81 -5.99 7.04 -12.47
CA LEU A 81 -7.32 6.46 -12.66
C LEU A 81 -7.28 4.95 -12.90
N ALA A 82 -6.23 4.45 -13.55
CA ALA A 82 -6.05 3.01 -13.72
C ALA A 82 -5.87 2.29 -12.38
N SER A 83 -5.18 2.91 -11.43
CA SER A 83 -4.99 2.37 -10.07
C SER A 83 -6.30 2.36 -9.28
N ILE A 84 -7.11 3.40 -9.38
CA ILE A 84 -8.42 3.48 -8.73
C ILE A 84 -9.37 2.41 -9.28
N SER A 85 -9.42 2.25 -10.60
CA SER A 85 -10.22 1.21 -11.24
C SER A 85 -9.75 -0.20 -10.87
N SER A 86 -8.44 -0.40 -10.76
CA SER A 86 -7.84 -1.66 -10.34
C SER A 86 -8.19 -1.99 -8.89
N ALA A 87 -8.13 -1.02 -7.99
CA ALA A 87 -8.52 -1.18 -6.60
C ALA A 87 -10.00 -1.56 -6.47
N ALA A 88 -10.90 -0.86 -7.17
CA ALA A 88 -12.33 -1.13 -7.15
C ALA A 88 -12.69 -2.55 -7.62
N GLY A 89 -11.90 -3.12 -8.55
CA GLY A 89 -12.10 -4.48 -9.06
C GLY A 89 -11.53 -5.59 -8.18
N ARG A 90 -10.66 -5.26 -7.22
CA ARG A 90 -9.92 -6.24 -6.41
C ARG A 90 -10.36 -6.34 -4.96
N THR A 91 -11.07 -5.34 -4.46
CA THR A 91 -11.38 -5.23 -3.03
C THR A 91 -12.35 -6.34 -2.64
N PRO A 92 -11.91 -7.39 -1.92
CA PRO A 92 -12.83 -8.31 -1.29
C PRO A 92 -13.65 -7.52 -0.25
N PRO A 93 -14.92 -7.86 -0.02
CA PRO A 93 -15.68 -7.25 1.05
C PRO A 93 -14.92 -7.43 2.35
N THR A 94 -14.56 -6.31 2.99
CA THR A 94 -13.90 -6.35 4.29
C THR A 94 -14.82 -7.07 5.28
N PRO A 95 -14.33 -8.02 6.05
CA PRO A 95 -15.14 -8.80 6.98
C PRO A 95 -15.54 -7.98 8.21
N TRP A 96 -16.15 -6.83 8.00
CA TRP A 96 -16.75 -6.02 9.04
C TRP A 96 -18.12 -6.65 9.42
N HIS A 97 -18.10 -7.86 9.96
CA HIS A 97 -19.29 -8.56 10.39
C HIS A 97 -19.73 -8.09 11.77
N GLY A 98 -20.86 -7.40 11.83
CA GLY A 98 -21.50 -7.05 13.09
C GLY A 98 -20.83 -5.88 13.84
N ALA A 99 -21.05 -5.83 15.15
CA ALA A 99 -20.45 -4.84 16.04
C ALA A 99 -19.04 -5.31 16.42
N ALA A 100 -18.04 -4.91 15.65
CA ALA A 100 -16.66 -5.15 16.00
C ALA A 100 -16.29 -4.34 17.26
N THR A 101 -15.55 -4.95 18.18
CA THR A 101 -14.99 -4.25 19.33
C THR A 101 -13.86 -3.33 18.89
N SER A 102 -13.53 -2.33 19.73
CA SER A 102 -12.38 -1.46 19.46
C SER A 102 -11.07 -2.23 19.32
N GLU A 103 -10.91 -3.31 20.08
CA GLU A 103 -9.75 -4.20 19.98
C GLU A 103 -9.68 -4.93 18.62
N GLU A 104 -10.81 -5.47 18.17
CA GLU A 104 -10.89 -6.09 16.82
C GLU A 104 -10.62 -5.09 15.72
N ILE A 105 -11.14 -3.87 15.83
CA ILE A 105 -10.91 -2.80 14.87
C ILE A 105 -9.41 -2.44 14.83
N ARG A 106 -8.76 -2.26 15.99
CA ARG A 106 -7.31 -2.03 16.06
C ARG A 106 -6.53 -3.14 15.40
N ARG A 107 -6.89 -4.39 15.65
CA ARG A 107 -6.24 -5.56 15.05
C ARG A 107 -6.39 -5.56 13.53
N ILE A 108 -7.60 -5.41 13.02
CA ILE A 108 -7.89 -5.46 11.57
C ILE A 108 -7.18 -4.30 10.83
N VAL A 109 -7.30 -3.08 11.34
CA VAL A 109 -6.62 -1.92 10.76
C VAL A 109 -5.11 -2.09 10.84
N GLY A 110 -4.59 -2.57 11.97
CA GLY A 110 -3.17 -2.86 12.14
C GLY A 110 -2.62 -3.88 11.12
N GLU A 111 -3.35 -4.96 10.86
CA GLU A 111 -2.99 -5.97 9.86
C GLU A 111 -2.98 -5.39 8.43
N HIS A 112 -3.88 -4.46 8.12
CA HIS A 112 -3.87 -3.74 6.84
C HIS A 112 -2.64 -2.85 6.70
N LEU A 113 -2.29 -2.11 7.75
CA LEU A 113 -1.09 -1.27 7.76
C LEU A 113 0.20 -2.11 7.65
N ASP A 114 0.25 -3.28 8.29
CA ASP A 114 1.39 -4.19 8.20
C ASP A 114 1.58 -4.70 6.76
N ARG A 115 0.51 -5.09 6.08
CA ARG A 115 0.56 -5.50 4.66
C ARG A 115 0.99 -4.36 3.74
N LEU A 116 0.41 -3.18 3.94
CA LEU A 116 0.78 -1.99 3.17
C LEU A 116 2.26 -1.65 3.37
N GLY A 117 2.77 -1.77 4.60
CA GLY A 117 4.18 -1.58 4.93
C GLY A 117 5.11 -2.56 4.20
N LEU A 118 4.72 -3.83 4.09
CA LEU A 118 5.48 -4.85 3.35
C LEU A 118 5.57 -4.51 1.85
N HIS A 119 4.46 -4.16 1.22
CA HIS A 119 4.42 -3.83 -0.21
C HIS A 119 5.18 -2.53 -0.49
N LEU A 120 5.09 -1.57 0.40
CA LEU A 120 5.84 -0.32 0.31
C LEU A 120 7.35 -0.56 0.41
N THR A 121 7.79 -1.42 1.32
CA THR A 121 9.20 -1.81 1.44
C THR A 121 9.70 -2.48 0.17
N ALA A 122 8.91 -3.38 -0.41
CA ALA A 122 9.23 -4.02 -1.68
C ALA A 122 9.32 -3.01 -2.83
N ALA A 123 8.37 -2.07 -2.91
CA ALA A 123 8.39 -1.01 -3.92
C ALA A 123 9.62 -0.10 -3.79
N LEU A 124 10.03 0.22 -2.55
CA LEU A 124 11.26 1.00 -2.28
C LEU A 124 12.52 0.29 -2.78
N ALA A 125 12.59 -1.03 -2.64
CA ALA A 125 13.75 -1.82 -3.07
C ALA A 125 13.94 -1.78 -4.60
N GLU A 126 12.84 -1.70 -5.36
CA GLU A 126 12.86 -1.67 -6.84
C GLU A 126 12.98 -0.26 -7.42
N GLN A 127 12.71 0.77 -6.62
CA GLN A 127 12.61 2.14 -7.11
C GLN A 127 13.98 2.80 -7.27
N GLN A 128 14.23 3.40 -8.44
CA GLN A 128 15.45 4.15 -8.77
C GLN A 128 15.26 5.68 -8.77
N ASP A 129 14.03 6.16 -8.91
CA ASP A 129 13.73 7.59 -8.92
C ASP A 129 13.74 8.14 -7.50
N ASP A 130 14.56 9.16 -7.25
CA ASP A 130 14.75 9.75 -5.92
C ASP A 130 13.49 10.43 -5.38
N SER A 131 12.69 11.04 -6.25
CA SER A 131 11.44 11.70 -5.86
C SER A 131 10.40 10.67 -5.40
N VAL A 132 10.27 9.59 -6.15
CA VAL A 132 9.38 8.47 -5.80
C VAL A 132 9.86 7.79 -4.52
N ARG A 133 11.16 7.57 -4.36
CA ARG A 133 11.74 7.00 -3.13
C ARG A 133 11.44 7.87 -1.91
N ALA A 134 11.56 9.20 -2.05
CA ALA A 134 11.26 10.14 -0.98
C ALA A 134 9.76 10.06 -0.58
N ALA A 135 8.86 10.02 -1.55
CA ALA A 135 7.42 9.88 -1.31
C ALA A 135 7.08 8.55 -0.61
N LEU A 136 7.60 7.44 -1.09
CA LEU A 136 7.41 6.12 -0.47
C LEU A 136 7.98 6.06 0.95
N THR A 137 9.12 6.70 1.20
CA THR A 137 9.74 6.76 2.53
C THR A 137 8.87 7.58 3.50
N GLU A 138 8.30 8.68 3.05
CA GLU A 138 7.37 9.50 3.85
C GLU A 138 6.14 8.69 4.24
N VAL A 139 5.52 8.03 3.29
CA VAL A 139 4.35 7.16 3.54
C VAL A 139 4.70 6.05 4.52
N GLY A 140 5.83 5.38 4.34
CA GLY A 140 6.27 4.29 5.21
C GLY A 140 6.50 4.73 6.65
N ARG A 141 7.06 5.91 6.84
CA ARG A 141 7.25 6.51 8.19
C ARG A 141 5.92 6.78 8.87
N GLY A 142 4.96 7.33 8.13
CA GLY A 142 3.61 7.61 8.63
C GLY A 142 2.85 6.32 8.98
N ILE A 143 2.92 5.29 8.13
CA ILE A 143 2.31 3.97 8.38
C ILE A 143 2.86 3.38 9.68
N LEU A 144 4.17 3.42 9.87
CA LEU A 144 4.81 2.90 11.09
C LEU A 144 4.34 3.64 12.34
N ALA A 145 4.23 4.98 12.28
CA ALA A 145 3.75 5.80 13.39
C ALA A 145 2.30 5.44 13.78
N HIS A 146 1.40 5.33 12.80
CA HIS A 146 0.01 4.91 13.06
C HIS A 146 -0.08 3.48 13.58
N ARG A 147 0.75 2.57 13.06
CA ARG A 147 0.80 1.19 13.53
C ARG A 147 1.20 1.11 15.00
N GLN A 148 2.17 1.91 15.42
CA GLN A 148 2.58 2.02 16.82
C GLN A 148 1.46 2.59 17.70
N ALA A 149 0.82 3.68 17.28
CA ALA A 149 -0.29 4.28 18.03
C ALA A 149 -1.47 3.31 18.22
N LEU A 150 -1.75 2.45 17.25
CA LEU A 150 -2.80 1.41 17.37
C LEU A 150 -2.42 0.26 18.33
N THR A 151 -1.13 0.07 18.57
CA THR A 151 -0.62 -1.00 19.45
C THR A 151 -0.53 -0.53 20.90
N ASP A 152 -0.16 0.72 21.13
CA ASP A 152 0.03 1.35 22.43
C ASP A 152 -1.11 2.38 22.68
N PRO A 153 -2.27 1.92 23.13
CA PRO A 153 -3.43 2.81 23.33
C PRO A 153 -3.30 3.69 24.58
#